data_87ee7a212342025d57a1a8405de4a72f
#
_entry.id   87ee7a212342025d57a1a8405de4a72f
#
_cell.length_a   1.000
_cell.length_b   1.000
_cell.length_c   1.000
_cell.angle_alpha   90.00
_cell.angle_beta   90.00
_cell.angle_gamma   90.00
#
_symmetry.space_group_name_H-M   'P 1'
#
loop_
_entity.id
_entity.type
_entity.pdbx_description
1 polymer ?
#
loop_
_entity_poly.entity_id
_entity_poly.type
_entity_poly.pdbx_seq_one_letter_code
_entity_poly.pdbx_strand_id
1 'polypeptide(L)'
;MKSVLPLLAVLLIVTVGCGGARPYRAMARAATSEENVFAQAQDKELKVQLREALLARGESPLAITPYVYMGRGFVVGFVGDGAQRDGVLSAAQGVQGLRSLQSYLPDRPTTSSTANDVATKANVKAALVPHPEIGVTHVDIEVLGGHVVLLGVVGSEEARESAVTAVAAVSGVKGVTNFLLLPEPGYESQRPHLR
;
A
#
# COMPACT_ATOMS: atom_id res chain seq x y z
N MET A 1 -29.08 -60.12 -29.23
CA MET A 1 -27.80 -60.64 -28.65
C MET A 1 -27.20 -59.43 -27.91
N LYS A 2 -27.30 -59.46 -26.76
CA LYS A 2 -26.86 -59.10 -25.43
C LYS A 2 -25.59 -58.23 -25.44
N SER A 3 -25.73 -56.95 -25.16
CA SER A 3 -24.66 -56.01 -24.82
C SER A 3 -24.70 -55.74 -23.34
N VAL A 4 -23.61 -56.02 -22.65
CA VAL A 4 -23.39 -55.77 -21.21
C VAL A 4 -22.55 -54.51 -21.06
N LEU A 5 -23.10 -53.53 -20.41
CA LEU A 5 -22.45 -52.27 -20.05
C LEU A 5 -21.80 -52.43 -18.67
N PRO A 6 -20.53 -52.14 -18.44
CA PRO A 6 -19.99 -52.06 -17.10
C PRO A 6 -20.11 -50.65 -16.57
N LEU A 7 -20.75 -50.56 -15.41
CA LEU A 7 -20.83 -49.39 -14.54
C LEU A 7 -19.44 -49.04 -14.01
N LEU A 8 -18.93 -47.85 -14.36
CA LEU A 8 -17.72 -47.27 -13.76
C LEU A 8 -18.12 -46.39 -12.58
N ALA A 9 -17.98 -46.94 -11.38
CA ALA A 9 -18.15 -46.21 -10.14
C ALA A 9 -16.98 -45.25 -9.96
N VAL A 10 -17.22 -43.94 -10.10
CA VAL A 10 -16.26 -42.88 -9.75
C VAL A 10 -16.28 -42.69 -8.25
N LEU A 11 -15.26 -43.18 -7.58
CA LEU A 11 -15.02 -43.00 -6.15
C LEU A 11 -14.53 -41.58 -5.91
N LEU A 12 -15.40 -40.71 -5.38
CA LEU A 12 -15.09 -39.33 -5.00
C LEU A 12 -14.35 -39.35 -3.65
N ILE A 13 -13.03 -39.32 -3.68
CA ILE A 13 -12.23 -39.17 -2.46
C ILE A 13 -12.33 -37.72 -2.01
N VAL A 14 -13.17 -37.48 -1.01
CA VAL A 14 -13.22 -36.21 -0.26
C VAL A 14 -12.06 -36.22 0.74
N THR A 15 -10.93 -35.64 0.37
CA THR A 15 -9.88 -35.34 1.35
C THR A 15 -10.28 -34.09 2.14
N VAL A 16 -10.69 -34.30 3.38
CA VAL A 16 -10.84 -33.26 4.38
C VAL A 16 -9.43 -32.81 4.78
N GLY A 17 -8.92 -31.79 4.10
CA GLY A 17 -7.67 -31.10 4.46
C GLY A 17 -7.97 -29.99 5.48
N CYS A 18 -7.47 -30.17 6.68
CA CYS A 18 -7.54 -29.19 7.78
C CYS A 18 -6.93 -27.83 7.44
N GLY A 19 -7.67 -26.81 7.79
CA GLY A 19 -7.32 -25.53 8.37
C GLY A 19 -6.01 -24.82 7.96
N GLY A 20 -6.11 -23.77 7.14
CA GLY A 20 -5.04 -22.79 6.94
C GLY A 20 -5.24 -21.79 5.81
N ALA A 21 -6.12 -22.05 4.85
CA ALA A 21 -6.23 -21.24 3.63
C ALA A 21 -7.37 -20.17 3.64
N ARG A 22 -8.00 -19.92 4.79
CA ARG A 22 -9.18 -19.05 4.86
C ARG A 22 -8.91 -17.56 4.68
N PRO A 23 -7.84 -16.95 5.24
CA PRO A 23 -7.62 -15.52 5.07
C PRO A 23 -7.21 -15.16 3.63
N TYR A 24 -6.41 -16.00 2.97
CA TYR A 24 -5.95 -15.72 1.61
C TYR A 24 -7.07 -15.79 0.54
N ARG A 25 -8.04 -16.70 0.73
CA ARG A 25 -9.22 -16.78 -0.15
C ARG A 25 -10.20 -15.61 0.05
N ALA A 26 -10.28 -15.07 1.26
CA ALA A 26 -11.07 -13.87 1.53
C ALA A 26 -10.44 -12.64 0.86
N MET A 27 -9.11 -12.47 0.92
CA MET A 27 -8.39 -11.38 0.23
C MET A 27 -8.48 -11.51 -1.29
N ALA A 28 -8.35 -12.72 -1.86
CA ALA A 28 -8.48 -12.93 -3.31
C ALA A 28 -9.91 -12.65 -3.82
N ARG A 29 -10.95 -12.92 -3.02
CA ARG A 29 -12.34 -12.55 -3.35
C ARG A 29 -12.59 -11.05 -3.19
N ALA A 30 -11.98 -10.43 -2.18
CA ALA A 30 -12.03 -9.00 -2.00
C ALA A 30 -11.39 -8.25 -3.19
N ALA A 31 -10.29 -8.77 -3.76
CA ALA A 31 -9.59 -8.16 -4.88
C ALA A 31 -10.32 -8.21 -6.23
N THR A 32 -11.38 -9.03 -6.36
CA THR A 32 -12.10 -9.28 -7.64
C THR A 32 -13.54 -8.81 -7.64
N SER A 33 -14.04 -8.20 -6.55
CA SER A 33 -15.41 -7.65 -6.54
C SER A 33 -15.45 -6.32 -7.32
N GLU A 34 -16.57 -6.05 -8.03
CA GLU A 34 -16.79 -4.78 -8.72
C GLU A 34 -16.59 -3.57 -7.78
N GLU A 35 -16.92 -3.74 -6.51
CA GLU A 35 -16.79 -2.75 -5.46
C GLU A 35 -15.30 -2.36 -5.23
N ASN A 36 -14.38 -3.33 -5.25
CA ASN A 36 -12.95 -3.06 -5.17
C ASN A 36 -12.38 -2.37 -6.40
N VAL A 37 -12.89 -2.68 -7.58
CA VAL A 37 -12.52 -1.98 -8.82
C VAL A 37 -12.89 -0.49 -8.73
N PHE A 38 -14.05 -0.18 -8.17
CA PHE A 38 -14.47 1.21 -7.96
C PHE A 38 -13.64 1.94 -6.91
N ALA A 39 -13.36 1.30 -5.77
CA ALA A 39 -12.51 1.89 -4.73
C ALA A 39 -11.10 2.18 -5.25
N GLN A 40 -10.53 1.26 -6.01
CA GLN A 40 -9.23 1.45 -6.68
C GLN A 40 -9.28 2.55 -7.76
N ALA A 41 -10.38 2.68 -8.50
CA ALA A 41 -10.56 3.75 -9.47
C ALA A 41 -10.66 5.12 -8.79
N GLN A 42 -11.37 5.20 -7.66
CA GLN A 42 -11.47 6.42 -6.86
C GLN A 42 -10.11 6.81 -6.25
N ASP A 43 -9.36 5.87 -5.70
CA ASP A 43 -8.02 6.13 -5.18
C ASP A 43 -7.07 6.62 -6.29
N LYS A 44 -7.19 6.06 -7.49
CA LYS A 44 -6.45 6.55 -8.67
C LYS A 44 -6.78 7.99 -9.02
N GLU A 45 -8.06 8.33 -9.06
CA GLU A 45 -8.54 9.69 -9.33
C GLU A 45 -8.03 10.67 -8.28
N LEU A 46 -8.19 10.36 -7.00
CA LEU A 46 -7.68 11.17 -5.90
C LEU A 46 -6.16 11.33 -5.94
N LYS A 47 -5.43 10.27 -6.34
CA LYS A 47 -3.97 10.34 -6.51
C LYS A 47 -3.58 11.30 -7.65
N VAL A 48 -4.33 11.31 -8.75
CA VAL A 48 -4.13 12.25 -9.86
C VAL A 48 -4.35 13.68 -9.39
N GLN A 49 -5.50 13.95 -8.74
CA GLN A 49 -5.82 15.28 -8.21
C GLN A 49 -4.78 15.77 -7.19
N LEU A 50 -4.34 14.89 -6.29
CA LEU A 50 -3.30 15.21 -5.32
C LEU A 50 -1.96 15.53 -6.01
N ARG A 51 -1.61 14.79 -7.05
CA ARG A 51 -0.43 15.06 -7.87
C ARG A 51 -0.52 16.41 -8.59
N GLU A 52 -1.67 16.71 -9.19
CA GLU A 52 -1.91 17.97 -9.88
C GLU A 52 -1.86 19.17 -8.93
N ALA A 53 -2.42 19.05 -7.72
CA ALA A 53 -2.35 20.07 -6.71
C ALA A 53 -0.90 20.38 -6.29
N LEU A 54 -0.05 19.36 -6.16
CA LEU A 54 1.37 19.53 -5.87
C LEU A 54 2.13 20.15 -7.06
N LEU A 55 1.87 19.70 -8.29
CA LEU A 55 2.48 20.25 -9.49
C LEU A 55 2.11 21.72 -9.72
N ALA A 56 0.86 22.11 -9.44
CA ALA A 56 0.40 23.50 -9.54
C ALA A 56 1.16 24.45 -8.60
N ARG A 57 1.76 23.94 -7.54
CA ARG A 57 2.67 24.71 -6.67
C ARG A 57 4.12 24.72 -7.15
N GLY A 58 4.44 24.02 -8.23
CA GLY A 58 5.80 23.87 -8.74
C GLY A 58 6.61 22.76 -8.05
N GLU A 59 5.93 21.86 -7.29
CA GLU A 59 6.63 20.74 -6.66
C GLU A 59 7.08 19.71 -7.69
N SER A 60 8.33 19.26 -7.55
CA SER A 60 8.85 18.20 -8.43
C SER A 60 8.26 16.83 -8.04
N PRO A 61 7.70 16.09 -9.00
CA PRO A 61 7.19 14.74 -8.74
C PRO A 61 8.29 13.73 -8.37
N LEU A 62 9.55 14.09 -8.53
CA LEU A 62 10.70 13.31 -8.09
C LEU A 62 11.11 13.61 -6.65
N ALA A 63 10.71 14.79 -6.14
CA ALA A 63 11.03 15.21 -4.77
C ALA A 63 9.94 14.83 -3.78
N ILE A 64 8.67 14.92 -4.20
CA ILE A 64 7.51 14.67 -3.37
C ILE A 64 6.54 13.75 -4.11
N THR A 65 6.25 12.60 -3.52
CA THR A 65 5.40 11.56 -4.12
C THR A 65 4.09 11.43 -3.36
N PRO A 66 2.93 11.61 -4.02
CA PRO A 66 1.63 11.35 -3.43
C PRO A 66 1.23 9.88 -3.55
N TYR A 67 0.57 9.37 -2.51
CA TYR A 67 -0.08 8.07 -2.47
C TYR A 67 -1.51 8.21 -1.99
N VAL A 68 -2.40 7.33 -2.44
CA VAL A 68 -3.76 7.25 -1.94
C VAL A 68 -4.13 5.78 -1.79
N TYR A 69 -4.63 5.43 -0.61
CA TYR A 69 -5.16 4.11 -0.27
C TYR A 69 -6.43 4.28 0.55
N MET A 70 -7.51 3.66 0.12
CA MET A 70 -8.79 3.69 0.82
C MET A 70 -9.30 5.12 1.09
N GLY A 71 -9.13 6.03 0.11
CA GLY A 71 -9.47 7.44 0.21
C GLY A 71 -8.59 8.26 1.14
N ARG A 72 -7.53 7.68 1.70
CA ARG A 72 -6.56 8.38 2.55
C ARG A 72 -5.36 8.79 1.73
N GLY A 73 -5.04 10.08 1.75
CA GLY A 73 -3.87 10.65 1.09
C GLY A 73 -2.62 10.57 1.95
N PHE A 74 -1.49 10.31 1.29
CA PHE A 74 -0.16 10.35 1.91
C PHE A 74 0.77 11.13 0.99
N VAL A 75 1.60 11.97 1.58
CA VAL A 75 2.61 12.76 0.87
C VAL A 75 3.97 12.49 1.48
N VAL A 76 4.89 11.97 0.67
CA VAL A 76 6.21 11.54 1.14
C VAL A 76 7.30 12.14 0.25
N GLY A 77 8.33 12.72 0.87
CA GLY A 77 9.44 13.30 0.14
C GLY A 77 10.27 14.27 0.97
N PHE A 78 11.35 14.77 0.39
CA PHE A 78 12.16 15.81 1.01
C PHE A 78 11.66 17.19 0.66
N VAL A 79 11.62 18.08 1.64
CA VAL A 79 11.38 19.51 1.47
C VAL A 79 12.67 20.32 1.72
N GLY A 80 12.74 21.51 1.17
CA GLY A 80 13.87 22.42 1.38
C GLY A 80 13.79 23.17 2.70
N ASP A 81 12.57 23.49 3.13
CA ASP A 81 12.31 24.26 4.36
C ASP A 81 10.87 24.08 4.86
N GLY A 82 10.56 24.71 5.99
CA GLY A 82 9.22 24.70 6.60
C GLY A 82 8.16 25.37 5.72
N ALA A 83 8.49 26.44 5.00
CA ALA A 83 7.54 27.14 4.13
C ALA A 83 7.10 26.26 2.96
N GLN A 84 8.03 25.50 2.39
CA GLN A 84 7.71 24.49 1.35
C GLN A 84 6.81 23.39 1.95
N ARG A 85 7.14 22.89 3.13
CA ARG A 85 6.34 21.88 3.84
C ARG A 85 4.90 22.35 4.03
N ASP A 86 4.71 23.52 4.58
CA ASP A 86 3.39 24.11 4.83
C ASP A 86 2.60 24.29 3.54
N GLY A 87 3.28 24.72 2.50
CA GLY A 87 2.71 24.88 1.18
C GLY A 87 2.24 23.54 0.58
N VAL A 88 3.06 22.50 0.67
CA VAL A 88 2.72 21.14 0.22
C VAL A 88 1.50 20.62 0.97
N LEU A 89 1.48 20.76 2.29
CA LEU A 89 0.36 20.32 3.12
C LEU A 89 -0.93 21.09 2.80
N SER A 90 -0.85 22.41 2.63
CA SER A 90 -1.99 23.24 2.24
C SER A 90 -2.58 22.82 0.88
N ALA A 91 -1.73 22.58 -0.13
CA ALA A 91 -2.18 22.12 -1.43
C ALA A 91 -2.85 20.75 -1.36
N ALA A 92 -2.24 19.81 -0.62
CA ALA A 92 -2.77 18.47 -0.45
C ALA A 92 -4.10 18.44 0.31
N GLN A 93 -4.26 19.28 1.33
CA GLN A 93 -5.52 19.46 2.09
C GLN A 93 -6.65 20.04 1.25
N GLY A 94 -6.32 20.81 0.20
CA GLY A 94 -7.30 21.36 -0.75
C GLY A 94 -7.96 20.31 -1.66
N VAL A 95 -7.42 19.10 -1.75
CA VAL A 95 -7.98 18.04 -2.59
C VAL A 95 -9.27 17.49 -1.98
N GLN A 96 -10.37 17.67 -2.72
CA GLN A 96 -11.69 17.22 -2.28
C GLN A 96 -11.83 15.69 -2.38
N GLY A 97 -12.51 15.10 -1.40
CA GLY A 97 -12.78 13.66 -1.39
C GLY A 97 -11.75 12.81 -0.64
N LEU A 98 -10.62 13.39 -0.20
CA LEU A 98 -9.73 12.71 0.73
C LEU A 98 -10.38 12.59 2.12
N ARG A 99 -10.37 11.38 2.67
CA ARG A 99 -10.86 11.09 4.03
C ARG A 99 -9.90 11.57 5.12
N SER A 100 -8.62 11.52 4.84
CA SER A 100 -7.54 11.98 5.70
C SER A 100 -6.28 12.25 4.89
N LEU A 101 -5.38 13.03 5.45
CA LEU A 101 -4.06 13.28 4.88
C LEU A 101 -2.99 13.03 5.95
N GLN A 102 -1.98 12.25 5.60
CA GLN A 102 -0.78 12.04 6.40
C GLN A 102 0.46 12.38 5.57
N SER A 103 1.58 12.70 6.21
CA SER A 103 2.79 13.05 5.49
C SER A 103 4.06 12.63 6.22
N TYR A 104 5.10 12.38 5.44
CA TYR A 104 6.47 12.30 5.92
C TYR A 104 7.33 13.21 5.03
N LEU A 105 7.59 14.43 5.49
CA LEU A 105 8.23 15.51 4.75
C LEU A 105 9.41 16.08 5.55
N PRO A 106 10.49 15.30 5.75
CA PRO A 106 11.69 15.81 6.41
C PRO A 106 12.41 16.84 5.55
N ASP A 107 13.18 17.70 6.21
CA ASP A 107 14.11 18.61 5.53
C ASP A 107 15.16 17.81 4.78
N ARG A 108 15.54 18.27 3.59
CA ARG A 108 16.57 17.61 2.80
C ARG A 108 17.93 17.72 3.48
N PRO A 109 18.55 16.63 3.91
CA PRO A 109 19.87 16.68 4.52
C PRO A 109 20.94 17.06 3.48
N THR A 110 21.94 17.83 3.90
CA THR A 110 23.06 18.25 3.04
C THR A 110 23.96 17.07 2.59
N THR A 111 23.92 15.96 3.33
CA THR A 111 24.78 14.78 3.11
C THR A 111 24.01 13.52 2.72
N SER A 112 22.76 13.62 2.30
CA SER A 112 21.96 12.45 1.89
C SER A 112 22.49 11.89 0.58
N SER A 113 22.76 10.59 0.57
CA SER A 113 23.16 9.86 -0.64
C SER A 113 21.95 9.11 -1.21
N THR A 114 21.46 9.57 -2.35
CA THR A 114 20.39 8.88 -3.12
C THR A 114 20.78 7.43 -3.45
N ALA A 115 22.07 7.17 -3.70
CA ALA A 115 22.54 5.81 -3.96
C ALA A 115 22.36 4.88 -2.76
N ASN A 116 22.60 5.39 -1.54
CA ASN A 116 22.40 4.61 -0.31
C ASN A 116 20.89 4.33 -0.09
N ASP A 117 20.02 5.30 -0.37
CA ASP A 117 18.57 5.11 -0.24
C ASP A 117 18.04 4.09 -1.23
N VAL A 118 18.55 4.08 -2.48
CA VAL A 118 18.21 3.07 -3.50
C VAL A 118 18.64 1.67 -3.05
N ALA A 119 19.87 1.53 -2.55
CA ALA A 119 20.37 0.26 -2.02
C ALA A 119 19.56 -0.22 -0.81
N THR A 120 19.28 0.68 0.14
CA THR A 120 18.45 0.38 1.30
C THR A 120 17.04 -0.04 0.88
N LYS A 121 16.42 0.64 -0.09
CA LYS A 121 15.10 0.27 -0.64
C LYS A 121 15.10 -1.15 -1.24
N ALA A 122 16.16 -1.52 -1.96
CA ALA A 122 16.31 -2.87 -2.50
C ALA A 122 16.43 -3.92 -1.40
N ASN A 123 17.22 -3.66 -0.38
CA ASN A 123 17.40 -4.54 0.77
C ASN A 123 16.11 -4.71 1.58
N VAL A 124 15.37 -3.62 1.78
CA VAL A 124 14.05 -3.64 2.44
C VAL A 124 13.07 -4.51 1.64
N LYS A 125 13.00 -4.35 0.32
CA LYS A 125 12.17 -5.22 -0.53
C LYS A 125 12.55 -6.69 -0.37
N ALA A 126 13.84 -7.00 -0.40
CA ALA A 126 14.33 -8.37 -0.22
C ALA A 126 13.99 -8.95 1.16
N ALA A 127 14.05 -8.14 2.21
CA ALA A 127 13.69 -8.55 3.57
C ALA A 127 12.20 -8.87 3.73
N LEU A 128 11.33 -8.25 2.93
CA LEU A 128 9.87 -8.51 2.96
C LEU A 128 9.45 -9.72 2.12
N VAL A 129 10.26 -10.19 1.16
CA VAL A 129 9.93 -11.33 0.29
C VAL A 129 9.60 -12.63 1.06
N PRO A 130 10.33 -12.99 2.15
CA PRO A 130 10.03 -14.20 2.92
C PRO A 130 8.72 -14.16 3.71
N HIS A 131 8.02 -13.02 3.71
CA HIS A 131 6.80 -12.75 4.48
C HIS A 131 5.57 -12.68 3.57
N PRO A 132 5.02 -13.82 3.08
CA PRO A 132 3.91 -13.82 2.14
C PRO A 132 2.63 -13.19 2.71
N GLU A 133 2.49 -13.17 4.04
CA GLU A 133 1.37 -12.52 4.74
C GLU A 133 1.34 -10.99 4.56
N ILE A 134 2.49 -10.38 4.26
CA ILE A 134 2.60 -8.92 4.05
C ILE A 134 2.08 -8.53 2.66
N GLY A 135 2.19 -9.44 1.67
CA GLY A 135 1.80 -9.12 0.29
C GLY A 135 2.64 -7.99 -0.30
N VAL A 136 3.95 -8.20 -0.42
CA VAL A 136 4.96 -7.20 -0.86
C VAL A 136 4.57 -6.42 -2.13
N THR A 137 3.74 -6.99 -2.99
CA THR A 137 3.24 -6.34 -4.20
C THR A 137 2.22 -5.23 -3.92
N HIS A 138 1.67 -5.17 -2.70
CA HIS A 138 0.68 -4.18 -2.26
C HIS A 138 1.24 -3.17 -1.25
N VAL A 139 2.57 -3.22 -1.01
CA VAL A 139 3.27 -2.31 -0.12
C VAL A 139 4.22 -1.44 -0.94
N ASP A 140 4.00 -0.15 -0.90
CA ASP A 140 4.94 0.84 -1.41
C ASP A 140 5.97 1.18 -0.33
N ILE A 141 7.22 1.33 -0.74
CA ILE A 141 8.36 1.60 0.12
C ILE A 141 9.03 2.86 -0.37
N GLU A 142 9.20 3.85 0.50
CA GLU A 142 10.06 5.01 0.27
C GLU A 142 11.20 5.03 1.28
N VAL A 143 12.36 5.49 0.83
CA VAL A 143 13.55 5.63 1.70
C VAL A 143 14.09 7.04 1.54
N LEU A 144 14.17 7.75 2.64
CA LEU A 144 14.58 9.15 2.71
C LEU A 144 15.69 9.32 3.74
N GLY A 145 16.94 9.37 3.29
CA GLY A 145 18.11 9.52 4.15
C GLY A 145 18.34 8.32 5.10
N GLY A 146 17.91 7.13 4.68
CA GLY A 146 17.91 5.89 5.47
C GLY A 146 16.66 5.70 6.34
N HIS A 147 15.73 6.64 6.37
CA HIS A 147 14.43 6.45 7.01
C HIS A 147 13.45 5.82 6.02
N VAL A 148 12.82 4.72 6.41
CA VAL A 148 11.88 3.96 5.57
C VAL A 148 10.46 4.38 5.89
N VAL A 149 9.66 4.64 4.84
CA VAL A 149 8.22 4.85 4.94
C VAL A 149 7.53 3.67 4.24
N LEU A 150 6.70 2.96 4.98
CA LEU A 150 5.87 1.86 4.48
C LEU A 150 4.46 2.37 4.24
N LEU A 151 3.92 2.13 3.03
CA LEU A 151 2.58 2.57 2.64
C LEU A 151 1.84 1.42 1.95
N GLY A 152 0.52 1.41 2.05
CA GLY A 152 -0.30 0.37 1.40
C GLY A 152 -1.33 -0.23 2.33
N VAL A 153 -1.85 -1.40 1.92
CA VAL A 153 -2.85 -2.15 2.69
C VAL A 153 -2.34 -3.56 2.92
N VAL A 154 -2.31 -3.99 4.17
CA VAL A 154 -1.93 -5.36 4.58
C VAL A 154 -3.10 -6.08 5.22
N GLY A 155 -3.09 -7.42 5.18
CA GLY A 155 -4.25 -8.24 5.52
C GLY A 155 -4.60 -8.31 7.01
N SER A 156 -3.65 -8.04 7.91
CA SER A 156 -3.86 -8.15 9.35
C SER A 156 -2.88 -7.28 10.13
N GLU A 157 -3.14 -7.13 11.43
CA GLU A 157 -2.25 -6.43 12.35
C GLU A 157 -0.90 -7.14 12.47
N GLU A 158 -0.91 -8.46 12.54
CA GLU A 158 0.29 -9.28 12.63
C GLU A 158 1.18 -9.09 11.38
N ALA A 159 0.57 -9.00 10.19
CA ALA A 159 1.30 -8.71 8.95
C ALA A 159 1.92 -7.31 8.99
N ARG A 160 1.20 -6.33 9.57
CA ARG A 160 1.68 -4.96 9.73
C ARG A 160 2.89 -4.89 10.69
N GLU A 161 2.80 -5.56 11.83
CA GLU A 161 3.88 -5.63 12.83
C GLU A 161 5.10 -6.39 12.27
N SER A 162 4.86 -7.51 11.58
CA SER A 162 5.92 -8.28 10.91
C SER A 162 6.66 -7.43 9.88
N ALA A 163 5.94 -6.63 9.07
CA ALA A 163 6.55 -5.74 8.09
C ALA A 163 7.47 -4.71 8.77
N VAL A 164 7.00 -4.05 9.82
CA VAL A 164 7.79 -3.05 10.55
C VAL A 164 9.03 -3.68 11.17
N THR A 165 8.88 -4.85 11.79
CA THR A 165 9.98 -5.57 12.43
C THR A 165 11.03 -6.01 11.42
N ALA A 166 10.60 -6.62 10.30
CA ALA A 166 11.50 -7.06 9.25
C ALA A 166 12.29 -5.90 8.65
N VAL A 167 11.63 -4.77 8.41
CA VAL A 167 12.25 -3.56 7.84
C VAL A 167 13.22 -2.92 8.82
N ALA A 168 12.86 -2.82 10.10
CA ALA A 168 13.72 -2.23 11.12
C ALA A 168 15.05 -2.99 11.31
N ALA A 169 15.07 -4.30 11.00
CA ALA A 169 16.27 -5.13 11.09
C ALA A 169 17.23 -4.98 9.88
N VAL A 170 16.81 -4.28 8.82
CA VAL A 170 17.63 -4.13 7.60
C VAL A 170 18.78 -3.15 7.84
N SER A 171 19.98 -3.56 7.46
CA SER A 171 21.17 -2.71 7.54
C SER A 171 20.99 -1.43 6.71
N GLY A 172 21.33 -0.28 7.30
CA GLY A 172 21.15 1.03 6.69
C GLY A 172 19.82 1.72 7.00
N VAL A 173 18.86 1.01 7.60
CA VAL A 173 17.60 1.61 8.09
C VAL A 173 17.87 2.32 9.42
N LYS A 174 17.54 3.62 9.47
CA LYS A 174 17.69 4.47 10.66
C LYS A 174 16.38 4.64 11.43
N GLY A 175 15.24 4.35 10.80
CA GLY A 175 13.92 4.44 11.39
C GLY A 175 12.85 4.03 10.38
N VAL A 176 11.64 3.74 10.89
CA VAL A 176 10.49 3.30 10.08
C VAL A 176 9.28 4.15 10.44
N THR A 177 8.66 4.76 9.43
CA THR A 177 7.33 5.33 9.53
C THR A 177 6.34 4.35 8.91
N ASN A 178 5.35 3.94 9.69
CA ASN A 178 4.35 2.97 9.28
C ASN A 178 3.04 3.67 8.90
N PHE A 179 2.72 3.70 7.61
CA PHE A 179 1.44 4.14 7.05
C PHE A 179 0.65 2.97 6.43
N LEU A 180 0.97 1.73 6.81
CA LEU A 180 0.21 0.57 6.38
C LEU A 180 -1.18 0.58 7.02
N LEU A 181 -2.18 0.37 6.18
CA LEU A 181 -3.59 0.30 6.57
C LEU A 181 -4.05 -1.14 6.65
N LEU A 182 -5.07 -1.38 7.46
CA LEU A 182 -5.85 -2.61 7.45
C LEU A 182 -7.10 -2.42 6.59
N PRO A 183 -7.62 -3.49 5.94
CA PRO A 183 -8.87 -3.44 5.21
C PRO A 183 -10.01 -2.97 6.12
N GLU A 184 -10.75 -1.96 5.70
CA GLU A 184 -11.92 -1.47 6.42
C GLU A 184 -13.19 -2.10 5.83
N PRO A 185 -13.98 -2.84 6.63
CA PRO A 185 -15.31 -3.28 6.20
C PRO A 185 -16.17 -2.06 5.88
N GLY A 186 -16.78 -2.03 4.69
CA GLY A 186 -17.67 -0.95 4.27
C GLY A 186 -16.98 0.30 3.71
N TYR A 187 -15.69 0.30 3.46
CA TYR A 187 -15.06 1.36 2.66
C TYR A 187 -15.76 1.54 1.31
N GLU A 188 -16.26 0.46 0.77
CA GLU A 188 -17.00 0.38 -0.49
C GLU A 188 -18.40 1.01 -0.41
N SER A 189 -19.02 1.08 0.77
CA SER A 189 -20.39 1.56 0.95
C SER A 189 -20.51 3.07 1.21
N GLN A 190 -19.43 3.78 1.43
CA GLN A 190 -19.44 5.22 1.74
C GLN A 190 -19.36 6.12 0.49
N ARG A 191 -19.86 5.66 -0.65
CA ARG A 191 -19.90 6.48 -1.86
C ARG A 191 -20.84 7.67 -1.67
N PRO A 192 -20.42 8.90 -2.03
CA PRO A 192 -21.38 9.91 -2.37
C PRO A 192 -22.17 9.38 -3.58
N HIS A 193 -23.47 9.15 -3.42
CA HIS A 193 -24.34 8.87 -4.55
C HIS A 193 -24.26 10.07 -5.50
N LEU A 194 -23.52 9.93 -6.59
CA LEU A 194 -23.61 10.84 -7.72
C LEU A 194 -25.06 10.73 -8.25
N ARG A 195 -25.88 11.73 -7.92
CA ARG A 195 -27.18 11.98 -8.52
C ARG A 195 -27.01 12.77 -9.80
#